data_a70368467f121a12f6d4c65e8b1d39bb
#
_entry.id   a70368467f121a12f6d4c65e8b1d39bb
#
_cell.length_a   1.000
_cell.length_b   1.000
_cell.length_c   1.000
_cell.angle_alpha   90.00
_cell.angle_beta   90.00
_cell.angle_gamma   90.00
#
_symmetry.space_group_name_H-M   'P 1'
#
loop_
_entity.id
_entity.type
_entity.pdbx_description
1 polymer ?
#
loop_
_entity_poly.entity_id
_entity_poly.type
_entity_poly.pdbx_seq_one_letter_code
_entity_poly.pdbx_strand_id
1 'polypeptide(L)'
;MTAISFEFYPPKTDEQRSQLDRAAAKLKDYAPEYVSCTFGAGGSTLSYTSETVRHLNQHHGFDAAPHLSCVGGTRQEIRELLKLYRAIGCRRLVALRGDLPSGMGFPGDMRYAAELIAFIRAEHGDAFHIEVGAYPETHPQASDSLADLKHFKAKIDAGADAAITQYFFNPDAYFHFVDEVRRLGVQVPITPGIMPIANFSQLRRFSEQCGAEIPRWISRKMQAYGDRKSVV
;
A
#
# COMPACT_ATOMS: atom_id res chain seq x y z
N MET A 1 16.99 3.77 -15.87
CA MET A 1 15.79 2.88 -15.88
C MET A 1 14.82 3.41 -14.85
N THR A 2 13.52 3.36 -15.12
CA THR A 2 12.50 3.71 -14.12
C THR A 2 12.45 2.61 -13.08
N ALA A 3 12.54 2.97 -11.79
CA ALA A 3 12.37 2.01 -10.70
C ALA A 3 10.92 1.51 -10.68
N ILE A 4 10.71 0.20 -10.51
CA ILE A 4 9.40 -0.42 -10.39
C ILE A 4 9.32 -1.25 -9.13
N SER A 5 8.12 -1.39 -8.58
CA SER A 5 7.81 -2.30 -7.49
C SER A 5 6.50 -3.03 -7.78
N PHE A 6 6.30 -4.16 -7.12
CA PHE A 6 5.07 -4.94 -7.24
C PHE A 6 4.46 -5.19 -5.87
N GLU A 7 3.14 -5.20 -5.82
CA GLU A 7 2.39 -5.51 -4.61
C GLU A 7 1.79 -6.90 -4.69
N PHE A 8 2.00 -7.70 -3.64
CA PHE A 8 1.47 -9.05 -3.48
C PHE A 8 0.42 -9.09 -2.37
N TYR A 9 -0.52 -10.03 -2.52
CA TYR A 9 -1.44 -10.40 -1.47
C TYR A 9 -0.94 -11.66 -0.75
N PRO A 10 -1.03 -11.73 0.59
CA PRO A 10 -0.62 -12.93 1.31
C PRO A 10 -1.53 -14.10 0.95
N PRO A 11 -0.97 -15.24 0.51
CA PRO A 11 -1.74 -16.43 0.18
C PRO A 11 -2.29 -17.09 1.44
N LYS A 12 -3.54 -17.58 1.35
CA LYS A 12 -4.25 -18.27 2.44
C LYS A 12 -4.35 -19.78 2.21
N THR A 13 -4.03 -20.27 1.00
CA THR A 13 -4.06 -21.67 0.62
C THR A 13 -2.79 -22.06 -0.14
N ASP A 14 -2.46 -23.34 -0.21
CA ASP A 14 -1.31 -23.86 -0.96
C ASP A 14 -1.42 -23.54 -2.46
N GLU A 15 -2.63 -23.54 -3.00
CA GLU A 15 -2.86 -23.15 -4.38
C GLU A 15 -2.49 -21.66 -4.63
N GLN A 16 -2.95 -20.77 -3.73
CA GLN A 16 -2.60 -19.36 -3.80
C GLN A 16 -1.09 -19.14 -3.60
N ARG A 17 -0.43 -19.94 -2.74
CA ARG A 17 1.02 -19.94 -2.57
C ARG A 17 1.71 -20.29 -3.88
N SER A 18 1.28 -21.37 -4.53
CA SER A 18 1.81 -21.78 -5.82
C SER A 18 1.60 -20.72 -6.93
N GLN A 19 0.47 -20.00 -6.88
CA GLN A 19 0.22 -18.88 -7.80
C GLN A 19 1.17 -17.70 -7.54
N LEU A 20 1.38 -17.35 -6.26
CA LEU A 20 2.34 -16.30 -5.86
C LEU A 20 3.74 -16.65 -6.35
N ASP A 21 4.20 -17.89 -6.14
CA ASP A 21 5.53 -18.33 -6.56
C ASP A 21 5.73 -18.24 -8.08
N ARG A 22 4.73 -18.64 -8.85
CA ARG A 22 4.78 -18.50 -10.31
C ARG A 22 4.80 -17.05 -10.76
N ALA A 23 4.05 -16.17 -10.08
CA ALA A 23 4.04 -14.74 -10.38
C ALA A 23 5.38 -14.11 -9.98
N ALA A 24 5.88 -14.39 -8.79
CA ALA A 24 7.16 -13.89 -8.28
C ALA A 24 8.33 -14.27 -9.19
N ALA A 25 8.39 -15.53 -9.66
CA ALA A 25 9.41 -15.99 -10.58
C ALA A 25 9.42 -15.18 -11.90
N LYS A 26 8.24 -14.89 -12.47
CA LYS A 26 8.13 -14.09 -13.70
C LYS A 26 8.44 -12.61 -13.47
N LEU A 27 8.00 -12.05 -12.35
CA LEU A 27 8.19 -10.63 -12.05
C LEU A 27 9.65 -10.31 -11.69
N LYS A 28 10.44 -11.30 -11.30
CA LYS A 28 11.87 -11.14 -11.04
C LYS A 28 12.65 -10.68 -12.27
N ASP A 29 12.22 -11.06 -13.47
CA ASP A 29 12.87 -10.67 -14.73
C ASP A 29 12.80 -9.16 -14.99
N TYR A 30 11.87 -8.46 -14.35
CA TYR A 30 11.75 -7.00 -14.42
C TYR A 30 12.67 -6.27 -13.42
N ALA A 31 13.46 -7.00 -12.62
CA ALA A 31 14.39 -6.47 -11.62
C ALA A 31 13.74 -5.38 -10.74
N PRO A 32 12.62 -5.66 -10.04
CA PRO A 32 11.97 -4.67 -9.21
C PRO A 32 12.92 -4.20 -8.10
N GLU A 33 12.85 -2.91 -7.75
CA GLU A 33 13.62 -2.34 -6.64
C GLU A 33 13.27 -3.02 -5.32
N TYR A 34 11.98 -3.24 -5.11
CA TYR A 34 11.42 -4.00 -3.99
C TYR A 34 10.06 -4.57 -4.37
N VAL A 35 9.50 -5.38 -3.49
CA VAL A 35 8.11 -5.81 -3.58
C VAL A 35 7.42 -5.54 -2.25
N SER A 36 6.10 -5.31 -2.26
CA SER A 36 5.35 -5.15 -1.02
C SER A 36 4.32 -6.26 -0.83
N CYS A 37 3.90 -6.48 0.40
CA CYS A 37 2.87 -7.46 0.75
C CYS A 37 1.80 -6.80 1.60
N THR A 38 0.55 -6.87 1.15
CA THR A 38 -0.58 -6.23 1.82
C THR A 38 -0.81 -6.78 3.22
N PHE A 39 -1.34 -5.91 4.08
CA PHE A 39 -1.79 -6.27 5.41
C PHE A 39 -3.25 -6.71 5.33
N GLY A 40 -3.56 -7.92 5.74
CA GLY A 40 -4.93 -8.39 5.72
C GLY A 40 -5.76 -7.78 6.86
N ALA A 41 -7.02 -7.50 6.61
CA ALA A 41 -7.95 -7.02 7.63
C ALA A 41 -8.22 -8.10 8.69
N GLY A 42 -7.91 -7.77 9.97
CA GLY A 42 -8.15 -8.64 11.14
C GLY A 42 -6.90 -9.42 11.61
N GLY A 43 -6.75 -9.56 12.92
CA GLY A 43 -5.55 -10.08 13.59
C GLY A 43 -5.02 -11.46 13.18
N SER A 44 -5.84 -12.28 12.49
CA SER A 44 -5.42 -13.59 11.95
C SER A 44 -4.52 -13.49 10.70
N THR A 45 -4.40 -12.33 10.09
CA THR A 45 -3.62 -12.10 8.86
C THR A 45 -2.20 -11.61 9.10
N LEU A 46 -1.85 -11.27 10.33
CA LEU A 46 -0.48 -10.88 10.71
C LEU A 46 0.55 -11.98 10.40
N SER A 47 0.22 -13.23 10.68
CA SER A 47 1.08 -14.37 10.37
C SER A 47 1.27 -14.53 8.86
N TYR A 48 0.20 -14.41 8.08
CA TYR A 48 0.28 -14.59 6.62
C TYR A 48 1.15 -13.53 5.93
N THR A 49 1.05 -12.26 6.33
CA THR A 49 1.92 -11.20 5.78
C THR A 49 3.37 -11.45 6.14
N SER A 50 3.68 -11.72 7.41
CA SER A 50 5.05 -11.97 7.87
C SER A 50 5.67 -13.21 7.21
N GLU A 51 4.91 -14.29 7.07
CA GLU A 51 5.35 -15.50 6.38
C GLU A 51 5.58 -15.26 4.89
N THR A 52 4.69 -14.50 4.24
CA THR A 52 4.81 -14.18 2.82
C THR A 52 6.04 -13.31 2.55
N VAL A 53 6.25 -12.27 3.37
CA VAL A 53 7.43 -11.41 3.26
C VAL A 53 8.72 -12.20 3.46
N ARG A 54 8.76 -13.06 4.49
CA ARG A 54 9.91 -13.96 4.71
C ARG A 54 10.15 -14.86 3.49
N HIS A 55 9.09 -15.45 2.95
CA HIS A 55 9.16 -16.32 1.78
C HIS A 55 9.68 -15.58 0.55
N LEU A 56 9.16 -14.38 0.25
CA LEU A 56 9.62 -13.55 -0.86
C LEU A 56 11.09 -13.15 -0.72
N ASN A 57 11.55 -12.83 0.50
CA ASN A 57 12.95 -12.53 0.77
C ASN A 57 13.84 -13.77 0.58
N GLN A 58 13.49 -14.89 1.23
CA GLN A 58 14.40 -16.04 1.33
C GLN A 58 14.38 -16.93 0.08
N HIS A 59 13.22 -17.13 -0.55
CA HIS A 59 13.09 -18.04 -1.69
C HIS A 59 13.19 -17.33 -3.04
N HIS A 60 12.71 -16.10 -3.13
CA HIS A 60 12.75 -15.34 -4.38
C HIS A 60 13.84 -14.27 -4.42
N GLY A 61 14.44 -13.92 -3.27
CA GLY A 61 15.53 -12.94 -3.17
C GLY A 61 15.09 -11.51 -3.45
N PHE A 62 13.82 -11.18 -3.17
CA PHE A 62 13.32 -9.81 -3.22
C PHE A 62 13.67 -9.04 -1.95
N ASP A 63 13.73 -7.70 -2.03
CA ASP A 63 13.58 -6.83 -0.86
C ASP A 63 12.07 -6.66 -0.62
N ALA A 64 11.50 -7.45 0.31
CA ALA A 64 10.05 -7.46 0.51
C ALA A 64 9.64 -6.60 1.71
N ALA A 65 8.76 -5.62 1.45
CA ALA A 65 8.21 -4.67 2.39
C ALA A 65 6.82 -5.11 2.89
N PRO A 66 6.64 -5.42 4.18
CA PRO A 66 5.29 -5.63 4.72
C PRO A 66 4.51 -4.32 4.77
N HIS A 67 3.22 -4.36 4.45
CA HIS A 67 2.30 -3.34 4.90
C HIS A 67 2.09 -3.48 6.40
N LEU A 68 2.05 -2.36 7.10
CA LEU A 68 1.82 -2.28 8.55
C LEU A 68 0.70 -1.30 8.83
N SER A 69 -0.40 -1.79 9.41
CA SER A 69 -1.55 -0.99 9.81
C SER A 69 -1.54 -0.74 11.31
N CYS A 70 -1.93 0.46 11.74
CA CYS A 70 -2.09 0.78 13.16
C CYS A 70 -3.50 0.50 13.69
N VAL A 71 -4.49 0.31 12.83
CA VAL A 71 -5.87 0.07 13.24
C VAL A 71 -6.00 -1.26 13.98
N GLY A 72 -6.67 -1.22 15.15
CA GLY A 72 -6.95 -2.38 15.99
C GLY A 72 -5.75 -2.92 16.77
N GLY A 73 -4.56 -2.35 16.59
CA GLY A 73 -3.34 -2.78 17.28
C GLY A 73 -2.98 -1.91 18.48
N THR A 74 -2.44 -2.54 19.51
CA THR A 74 -1.77 -1.86 20.62
C THR A 74 -0.33 -1.49 20.23
N ARG A 75 0.25 -0.49 20.90
CA ARG A 75 1.67 -0.13 20.73
C ARG A 75 2.60 -1.32 20.99
N GLN A 76 2.23 -2.18 21.92
CA GLN A 76 3.04 -3.36 22.26
C GLN A 76 3.01 -4.38 21.09
N GLU A 77 1.85 -4.67 20.54
CA GLU A 77 1.73 -5.57 19.36
C GLU A 77 2.50 -5.04 18.15
N ILE A 78 2.39 -3.74 17.87
CA ILE A 78 3.17 -3.09 16.80
C ILE A 78 4.67 -3.21 17.07
N ARG A 79 5.12 -3.01 18.30
CA ARG A 79 6.53 -3.16 18.69
C ARG A 79 7.06 -4.58 18.45
N GLU A 80 6.30 -5.59 18.83
CA GLU A 80 6.70 -6.99 18.61
C GLU A 80 6.74 -7.33 17.11
N LEU A 81 5.80 -6.78 16.34
CA LEU A 81 5.78 -6.96 14.89
C LEU A 81 6.98 -6.30 14.20
N LEU A 82 7.35 -5.08 14.62
CA LEU A 82 8.55 -4.40 14.11
C LEU A 82 9.84 -5.17 14.42
N LYS A 83 9.94 -5.75 15.62
CA LYS A 83 11.06 -6.65 15.98
C LYS A 83 11.11 -7.87 15.07
N LEU A 84 9.95 -8.50 14.81
CA LEU A 84 9.85 -9.64 13.90
C LEU A 84 10.29 -9.24 12.48
N TYR A 85 9.82 -8.11 11.95
CA TYR A 85 10.21 -7.64 10.62
C TYR A 85 11.72 -7.39 10.52
N ARG A 86 12.33 -6.79 11.56
CA ARG A 86 13.78 -6.67 11.64
C ARG A 86 14.49 -8.03 11.63
N ALA A 87 14.00 -8.98 12.44
CA ALA A 87 14.59 -10.31 12.55
C ALA A 87 14.52 -11.11 11.23
N ILE A 88 13.51 -10.91 10.41
CA ILE A 88 13.41 -11.54 9.08
C ILE A 88 14.07 -10.73 7.96
N GLY A 89 14.78 -9.65 8.29
CA GLY A 89 15.59 -8.89 7.36
C GLY A 89 14.87 -7.78 6.60
N CYS A 90 13.63 -7.41 6.98
CA CYS A 90 12.93 -6.30 6.33
C CYS A 90 13.63 -4.97 6.60
N ARG A 91 13.84 -4.21 5.55
CA ARG A 91 14.42 -2.86 5.59
C ARG A 91 13.41 -1.78 5.17
N ARG A 92 12.29 -2.17 4.56
CA ARG A 92 11.23 -1.30 4.10
C ARG A 92 9.90 -1.67 4.77
N LEU A 93 9.04 -0.68 4.96
CA LEU A 93 7.68 -0.83 5.46
C LEU A 93 6.75 0.06 4.62
N VAL A 94 5.52 -0.40 4.40
CA VAL A 94 4.44 0.48 3.95
C VAL A 94 3.54 0.76 5.14
N ALA A 95 3.66 1.95 5.72
CA ALA A 95 2.92 2.34 6.92
C ALA A 95 1.55 2.92 6.55
N LEU A 96 0.50 2.28 7.04
CA LEU A 96 -0.90 2.61 6.75
C LEU A 96 -1.67 2.86 8.04
N ARG A 97 -2.76 3.61 7.94
CA ARG A 97 -3.75 3.63 9.02
C ARG A 97 -4.47 2.30 9.09
N GLY A 98 -4.91 1.80 7.97
CA GLY A 98 -5.83 0.69 7.81
C GLY A 98 -7.28 1.16 7.83
N ASP A 99 -8.18 0.29 7.37
CA ASP A 99 -9.62 0.52 7.40
C ASP A 99 -10.21 0.03 8.71
N LEU A 100 -11.09 0.84 9.30
CA LEU A 100 -11.86 0.45 10.49
C LEU A 100 -12.97 -0.52 10.05
N PRO A 101 -12.91 -1.81 10.41
CA PRO A 101 -14.03 -2.71 10.16
C PRO A 101 -15.29 -2.21 10.86
N SER A 102 -16.43 -2.34 10.19
CA SER A 102 -17.73 -2.01 10.80
C SER A 102 -17.93 -2.81 12.08
N GLY A 103 -18.24 -2.13 13.19
CA GLY A 103 -18.45 -2.74 14.50
C GLY A 103 -17.19 -2.98 15.34
N MET A 104 -16.02 -2.52 14.92
CA MET A 104 -14.81 -2.60 15.74
C MET A 104 -14.92 -1.67 16.95
N GLY A 105 -14.93 -2.23 18.15
CA GLY A 105 -15.05 -1.48 19.42
C GLY A 105 -13.76 -0.78 19.87
N PHE A 106 -12.59 -1.25 19.43
CA PHE A 106 -11.28 -0.68 19.79
C PHE A 106 -10.52 -0.28 18.52
N PRO A 107 -10.34 1.03 18.28
CA PRO A 107 -9.65 1.51 17.06
C PRO A 107 -8.13 1.31 17.09
N GLY A 108 -7.54 0.86 18.19
CA GLY A 108 -6.10 0.77 18.42
C GLY A 108 -5.56 1.95 19.23
N ASP A 109 -4.28 1.86 19.64
CA ASP A 109 -3.60 2.92 20.40
C ASP A 109 -3.15 4.10 19.52
N MET A 110 -3.20 3.93 18.21
CA MET A 110 -2.84 4.95 17.20
C MET A 110 -3.98 5.10 16.19
N ARG A 111 -4.39 6.33 15.98
CA ARG A 111 -5.55 6.68 15.13
C ARG A 111 -5.17 6.98 13.68
N TYR A 112 -3.95 7.44 13.46
CA TYR A 112 -3.48 7.91 12.16
C TYR A 112 -2.13 7.29 11.80
N ALA A 113 -1.89 7.12 10.51
CA ALA A 113 -0.60 6.63 10.02
C ALA A 113 0.59 7.51 10.46
N ALA A 114 0.40 8.82 10.63
CA ALA A 114 1.43 9.71 11.14
C ALA A 114 1.89 9.34 12.56
N GLU A 115 0.97 8.90 13.43
CA GLU A 115 1.30 8.43 14.79
C GLU A 115 2.08 7.11 14.75
N LEU A 116 1.72 6.20 13.83
CA LEU A 116 2.47 4.98 13.59
C LEU A 116 3.90 5.28 13.11
N ILE A 117 4.07 6.19 12.16
CA ILE A 117 5.38 6.57 11.63
C ILE A 117 6.25 7.18 12.74
N ALA A 118 5.69 8.14 13.51
CA ALA A 118 6.40 8.73 14.64
C ALA A 118 6.81 7.67 15.67
N PHE A 119 5.94 6.68 15.95
CA PHE A 119 6.25 5.56 16.82
C PHE A 119 7.39 4.69 16.27
N ILE A 120 7.36 4.35 14.96
CA ILE A 120 8.44 3.57 14.32
C ILE A 120 9.77 4.33 14.42
N ARG A 121 9.78 5.64 14.15
CA ARG A 121 10.98 6.47 14.23
C ARG A 121 11.51 6.55 15.67
N ALA A 122 10.64 6.69 16.66
CA ALA A 122 11.04 6.73 18.06
C ALA A 122 11.67 5.41 18.54
N GLU A 123 11.15 4.26 18.09
CA GLU A 123 11.61 2.93 18.54
C GLU A 123 12.82 2.41 17.74
N HIS A 124 12.93 2.79 16.45
CA HIS A 124 13.88 2.17 15.52
C HIS A 124 14.73 3.17 14.72
N GLY A 125 14.54 4.48 14.89
CA GLY A 125 15.25 5.49 14.11
C GLY A 125 15.09 5.26 12.60
N ASP A 126 16.20 5.27 11.88
CA ASP A 126 16.26 5.08 10.42
C ASP A 126 16.44 3.61 9.98
N ALA A 127 16.12 2.67 10.88
CA ALA A 127 16.31 1.25 10.58
C ALA A 127 15.36 0.70 9.50
N PHE A 128 14.29 1.43 9.21
CA PHE A 128 13.36 1.12 8.13
C PHE A 128 13.23 2.32 7.18
N HIS A 129 13.19 2.04 5.88
CA HIS A 129 12.65 2.96 4.89
C HIS A 129 11.11 2.87 4.95
N ILE A 130 10.44 3.98 5.22
CA ILE A 130 9.00 4.02 5.45
C ILE A 130 8.31 4.66 4.25
N GLU A 131 7.47 3.90 3.58
CA GLU A 131 6.58 4.39 2.54
C GLU A 131 5.16 4.56 3.07
N VAL A 132 4.41 5.51 2.51
CA VAL A 132 3.03 5.81 2.92
C VAL A 132 2.10 5.91 1.73
N GLY A 133 0.82 5.59 1.95
CA GLY A 133 -0.21 5.80 0.95
C GLY A 133 -0.49 7.28 0.70
N ALA A 134 -0.71 7.64 -0.56
CA ALA A 134 -1.15 8.95 -1.03
C ALA A 134 -2.39 8.79 -1.92
N TYR A 135 -3.23 9.81 -2.01
CA TYR A 135 -4.50 9.73 -2.74
C TYR A 135 -4.60 10.91 -3.74
N PRO A 136 -4.30 10.69 -5.03
CA PRO A 136 -4.42 11.74 -6.04
C PRO A 136 -5.84 12.30 -6.19
N GLU A 137 -6.85 11.47 -5.93
CA GLU A 137 -8.26 11.78 -6.11
C GLU A 137 -9.02 11.95 -4.77
N THR A 138 -8.32 12.27 -3.70
CA THR A 138 -8.84 12.46 -2.32
C THR A 138 -9.26 11.14 -1.65
N HIS A 139 -8.81 10.94 -0.43
CA HIS A 139 -9.18 9.77 0.37
C HIS A 139 -10.68 9.77 0.69
N PRO A 140 -11.43 8.65 0.48
CA PRO A 140 -12.88 8.60 0.70
C PRO A 140 -13.36 9.01 2.09
N GLN A 141 -12.52 8.88 3.11
CA GLN A 141 -12.83 9.25 4.50
C GLN A 141 -12.30 10.63 4.89
N ALA A 142 -11.67 11.37 3.98
CA ALA A 142 -11.30 12.75 4.23
C ALA A 142 -12.54 13.65 4.15
N SER A 143 -12.61 14.70 4.96
CA SER A 143 -13.71 15.67 4.92
C SER A 143 -13.71 16.48 3.62
N ASP A 144 -12.53 16.72 3.10
CA ASP A 144 -12.25 17.48 1.88
C ASP A 144 -10.81 17.25 1.40
N SER A 145 -10.50 17.71 0.20
CA SER A 145 -9.16 17.54 -0.41
C SER A 145 -8.05 18.23 0.38
N LEU A 146 -8.31 19.39 0.98
CA LEU A 146 -7.33 20.11 1.77
C LEU A 146 -6.99 19.36 3.07
N ALA A 147 -7.99 18.75 3.71
CA ALA A 147 -7.78 17.90 4.88
C ALA A 147 -6.94 16.68 4.53
N ASP A 148 -7.19 16.04 3.38
CA ASP A 148 -6.40 14.91 2.91
C ASP A 148 -4.93 15.28 2.65
N LEU A 149 -4.68 16.41 1.98
CA LEU A 149 -3.33 16.95 1.77
C LEU A 149 -2.61 17.24 3.09
N LYS A 150 -3.31 17.78 4.11
CA LYS A 150 -2.74 17.99 5.45
C LYS A 150 -2.41 16.67 6.14
N HIS A 151 -3.28 15.67 6.03
CA HIS A 151 -3.01 14.33 6.56
C HIS A 151 -1.83 13.66 5.86
N PHE A 152 -1.72 13.84 4.54
CA PHE A 152 -0.56 13.37 3.80
C PHE A 152 0.72 14.06 4.27
N LYS A 153 0.73 15.38 4.36
CA LYS A 153 1.88 16.14 4.87
C LYS A 153 2.27 15.69 6.28
N ALA A 154 1.32 15.48 7.17
CA ALA A 154 1.60 15.02 8.53
C ALA A 154 2.33 13.68 8.56
N LYS A 155 2.07 12.76 7.62
CA LYS A 155 2.83 11.50 7.49
C LYS A 155 4.29 11.75 7.12
N ILE A 156 4.54 12.69 6.21
CA ILE A 156 5.89 13.05 5.80
C ILE A 156 6.63 13.76 6.94
N ASP A 157 5.98 14.71 7.61
CA ASP A 157 6.56 15.42 8.76
C ASP A 157 6.86 14.47 9.94
N ALA A 158 6.12 13.37 10.06
CA ALA A 158 6.37 12.32 11.05
C ALA A 158 7.58 11.43 10.70
N GLY A 159 8.17 11.59 9.51
CA GLY A 159 9.38 10.91 9.10
C GLY A 159 9.22 9.83 8.03
N ALA A 160 8.17 9.86 7.21
CA ALA A 160 8.11 8.99 6.04
C ALA A 160 9.13 9.39 4.98
N ASP A 161 9.76 8.40 4.32
CA ASP A 161 10.83 8.60 3.34
C ASP A 161 10.30 8.73 1.91
N ALA A 162 9.17 8.08 1.61
CA ALA A 162 8.56 8.06 0.29
C ALA A 162 7.05 7.84 0.36
N ALA A 163 6.38 7.98 -0.76
CA ALA A 163 4.96 7.69 -0.88
C ALA A 163 4.64 6.87 -2.13
N ILE A 164 3.61 6.02 -2.02
CA ILE A 164 2.99 5.32 -3.14
C ILE A 164 1.55 5.83 -3.24
N THR A 165 1.11 6.20 -4.44
CA THR A 165 -0.28 6.63 -4.59
C THR A 165 -1.24 5.44 -4.67
N GLN A 166 -2.48 5.65 -4.26
CA GLN A 166 -3.59 4.83 -4.74
C GLN A 166 -3.56 4.84 -6.28
N TYR A 167 -3.96 3.73 -6.92
CA TYR A 167 -4.04 3.71 -8.38
C TYR A 167 -5.06 4.74 -8.88
N PHE A 168 -4.82 5.25 -10.05
CA PHE A 168 -5.66 6.23 -10.74
C PHE A 168 -5.65 5.95 -12.24
N PHE A 169 -6.65 6.47 -12.95
CA PHE A 169 -6.76 6.36 -14.41
C PHE A 169 -6.68 7.71 -15.12
N ASN A 170 -6.74 8.79 -14.36
CA ASN A 170 -6.55 10.16 -14.85
C ASN A 170 -5.17 10.67 -14.39
N PRO A 171 -4.18 10.77 -15.28
CA PRO A 171 -2.85 11.26 -14.91
C PRO A 171 -2.85 12.73 -14.43
N ASP A 172 -3.83 13.55 -14.84
CA ASP A 172 -3.91 14.93 -14.40
C ASP A 172 -4.17 15.03 -12.89
N ALA A 173 -4.93 14.08 -12.32
CA ALA A 173 -5.14 13.99 -10.88
C ALA A 173 -3.81 13.78 -10.13
N TYR A 174 -2.94 12.91 -10.65
CA TYR A 174 -1.62 12.68 -10.08
C TYR A 174 -0.73 13.93 -10.16
N PHE A 175 -0.66 14.58 -11.32
CA PHE A 175 0.16 15.78 -11.48
C PHE A 175 -0.33 16.92 -10.59
N HIS A 176 -1.66 17.13 -10.55
CA HIS A 176 -2.24 18.12 -9.66
C HIS A 176 -1.92 17.84 -8.19
N PHE A 177 -2.10 16.61 -7.74
CA PHE A 177 -1.74 16.20 -6.38
C PHE A 177 -0.27 16.46 -6.07
N VAL A 178 0.65 16.09 -6.97
CA VAL A 178 2.08 16.33 -6.78
C VAL A 178 2.37 17.83 -6.66
N ASP A 179 1.78 18.66 -7.51
CA ASP A 179 1.96 20.10 -7.46
C ASP A 179 1.47 20.70 -6.13
N GLU A 180 0.30 20.27 -5.66
CA GLU A 180 -0.25 20.75 -4.39
C GLU A 180 0.64 20.36 -3.19
N VAL A 181 1.09 19.12 -3.12
CA VAL A 181 1.96 18.70 -2.00
C VAL A 181 3.35 19.31 -2.08
N ARG A 182 3.87 19.61 -3.27
CA ARG A 182 5.11 20.38 -3.45
C ARG A 182 4.98 21.81 -2.93
N ARG A 183 3.82 22.47 -3.15
CA ARG A 183 3.52 23.80 -2.57
C ARG A 183 3.46 23.76 -1.04
N LEU A 184 3.07 22.62 -0.44
CA LEU A 184 3.13 22.40 1.01
C LEU A 184 4.54 22.05 1.54
N GLY A 185 5.57 22.04 0.68
CA GLY A 185 6.96 21.78 1.06
C GLY A 185 7.35 20.30 1.12
N VAL A 186 6.49 19.39 0.67
CA VAL A 186 6.84 17.96 0.58
C VAL A 186 7.87 17.75 -0.52
N GLN A 187 8.98 17.04 -0.23
CA GLN A 187 10.06 16.79 -1.18
C GLN A 187 10.34 15.29 -1.42
N VAL A 188 9.74 14.41 -0.65
CA VAL A 188 9.95 12.96 -0.79
C VAL A 188 9.51 12.44 -2.15
N PRO A 189 10.09 11.33 -2.65
CA PRO A 189 9.60 10.65 -3.84
C PRO A 189 8.13 10.25 -3.70
N ILE A 190 7.35 10.38 -4.78
CA ILE A 190 5.95 9.97 -4.85
C ILE A 190 5.81 9.06 -6.07
N THR A 191 5.68 7.77 -5.82
CA THR A 191 5.57 6.75 -6.86
C THR A 191 4.10 6.56 -7.26
N PRO A 192 3.76 6.68 -8.56
CA PRO A 192 2.39 6.44 -9.02
C PRO A 192 2.03 4.96 -8.91
N GLY A 193 0.90 4.67 -8.26
CA GLY A 193 0.29 3.35 -8.23
C GLY A 193 -0.46 3.06 -9.54
N ILE A 194 -0.26 1.88 -10.11
CA ILE A 194 -0.90 1.44 -11.34
C ILE A 194 -1.58 0.09 -11.08
N MET A 195 -2.85 -0.03 -11.47
CA MET A 195 -3.60 -1.28 -11.40
C MET A 195 -3.97 -1.76 -12.80
N PRO A 196 -3.41 -2.89 -13.27
CA PRO A 196 -3.83 -3.50 -14.52
C PRO A 196 -5.28 -3.98 -14.45
N ILE A 197 -6.05 -3.74 -15.51
CA ILE A 197 -7.46 -4.11 -15.56
C ILE A 197 -7.58 -5.56 -16.03
N ALA A 198 -7.60 -6.50 -15.09
CA ALA A 198 -7.81 -7.93 -15.38
C ALA A 198 -9.30 -8.32 -15.40
N ASN A 199 -10.11 -7.69 -14.57
CA ASN A 199 -11.55 -7.90 -14.45
C ASN A 199 -12.24 -6.58 -14.13
N PHE A 200 -13.12 -6.11 -15.02
CA PHE A 200 -13.74 -4.79 -14.90
C PHE A 200 -14.76 -4.71 -13.76
N SER A 201 -15.54 -5.78 -13.54
CA SER A 201 -16.52 -5.82 -12.45
C SER A 201 -15.86 -5.77 -11.08
N GLN A 202 -14.70 -6.42 -10.94
CA GLN A 202 -13.89 -6.36 -9.71
C GLN A 202 -13.27 -4.98 -9.55
N LEU A 203 -12.70 -4.42 -10.62
CA LEU A 203 -12.13 -3.07 -10.60
C LEU A 203 -13.15 -2.04 -10.14
N ARG A 204 -14.38 -2.06 -10.67
CA ARG A 204 -15.44 -1.13 -10.26
C ARG A 204 -15.69 -1.17 -8.76
N ARG A 205 -15.81 -2.36 -8.17
CA ARG A 205 -16.01 -2.51 -6.72
C ARG A 205 -14.85 -1.93 -5.92
N PHE A 206 -13.61 -2.19 -6.34
CA PHE A 206 -12.45 -1.62 -5.67
C PHE A 206 -12.40 -0.10 -5.81
N SER A 207 -12.67 0.43 -7.00
CA SER A 207 -12.69 1.87 -7.25
C SER A 207 -13.75 2.60 -6.41
N GLU A 208 -14.95 2.00 -6.25
CA GLU A 208 -16.00 2.53 -5.37
C GLU A 208 -15.54 2.57 -3.89
N GLN A 209 -14.74 1.59 -3.45
CA GLN A 209 -14.22 1.53 -2.08
C GLN A 209 -13.07 2.51 -1.82
N CYS A 210 -12.13 2.63 -2.75
CA CYS A 210 -10.94 3.46 -2.58
C CYS A 210 -11.07 4.89 -3.15
N GLY A 211 -12.21 5.22 -3.77
CA GLY A 211 -12.47 6.55 -4.33
C GLY A 211 -11.75 6.84 -5.65
N ALA A 212 -11.20 5.81 -6.32
CA ALA A 212 -10.55 5.99 -7.61
C ALA A 212 -11.59 6.16 -8.72
N GLU A 213 -11.52 7.25 -9.48
CA GLU A 213 -12.41 7.50 -10.61
C GLU A 213 -12.06 6.59 -11.81
N ILE A 214 -13.07 5.89 -12.36
CA ILE A 214 -12.93 5.19 -13.62
C ILE A 214 -13.48 6.09 -14.74
N PRO A 215 -12.63 6.67 -15.60
CA PRO A 215 -13.06 7.53 -16.68
C PRO A 215 -14.09 6.86 -17.59
N ARG A 216 -15.06 7.64 -18.08
CA ARG A 216 -16.17 7.13 -18.89
C ARG A 216 -15.71 6.37 -20.14
N TRP A 217 -14.59 6.79 -20.75
CA TRP A 217 -14.07 6.12 -21.93
C TRP A 217 -13.55 4.70 -21.61
N ILE A 218 -12.92 4.48 -20.44
CA ILE A 218 -12.51 3.14 -19.96
C ILE A 218 -13.75 2.27 -19.77
N SER A 219 -14.75 2.78 -19.04
CA SER A 219 -15.99 2.06 -18.76
C SER A 219 -16.67 1.62 -20.07
N ARG A 220 -16.77 2.51 -21.06
CA ARG A 220 -17.35 2.18 -22.38
C ARG A 220 -16.53 1.14 -23.14
N LYS A 221 -15.21 1.29 -23.14
CA LYS A 221 -14.31 0.35 -23.81
C LYS A 221 -14.41 -1.05 -23.19
N MET A 222 -14.39 -1.14 -21.88
CA MET A 222 -14.50 -2.42 -21.17
C MET A 222 -15.86 -3.09 -21.38
N GLN A 223 -16.97 -2.33 -21.38
CA GLN A 223 -18.30 -2.84 -21.71
C GLN A 223 -18.38 -3.41 -23.13
N ALA A 224 -17.74 -2.75 -24.10
CA ALA A 224 -17.70 -3.21 -25.49
C ALA A 224 -16.93 -4.53 -25.67
N TYR A 225 -15.92 -4.79 -24.83
CA TYR A 225 -15.17 -6.05 -24.87
C TYR A 225 -15.86 -7.18 -24.08
N GLY A 226 -16.94 -6.87 -23.34
CA GLY A 226 -17.57 -7.81 -22.39
C GLY A 226 -16.55 -8.35 -21.41
N ASP A 227 -16.78 -8.65 -20.20
CA ASP A 227 -15.84 -9.10 -19.14
C ASP A 227 -14.69 -10.06 -19.57
N ARG A 228 -14.31 -10.04 -20.83
CA ARG A 228 -13.16 -10.76 -21.36
C ARG A 228 -11.91 -10.13 -20.76
N LYS A 229 -11.02 -10.96 -20.26
CA LYS A 229 -9.66 -10.56 -19.85
C LYS A 229 -9.10 -9.66 -20.95
N SER A 230 -8.97 -8.37 -20.67
CA SER A 230 -8.34 -7.46 -21.61
C SER A 230 -6.92 -7.96 -21.80
N VAL A 231 -6.61 -8.39 -23.01
CA VAL A 231 -5.23 -8.59 -23.41
C VAL A 231 -4.69 -7.16 -23.57
N VAL A 232 -3.85 -6.73 -22.66
CA VAL A 232 -2.99 -5.58 -22.84
C VAL A 232 -1.84 -6.00 -23.70
#